data_b653ffe8cf51a3956060798a6e092e9c
#
_entry.id   b653ffe8cf51a3956060798a6e092e9c
#
_cell.length_a   1.000
_cell.length_b   1.000
_cell.length_c   1.000
_cell.angle_alpha   90.00
_cell.angle_beta   90.00
_cell.angle_gamma   90.00
#
_symmetry.space_group_name_H-M   'P 1'
#
loop_
_entity.id
_entity.type
_entity.pdbx_description
1 polymer ?
#
loop_
_entity_poly.entity_id
_entity_poly.type
_entity_poly.pdbx_seq_one_letter_code
_entity_poly.pdbx_strand_id
1 'polypeptide(L)'
;MGWDNPPVPWRELQRRLSWGTGEPAQDAEPEPRPVIRLPVPARTSSPSPPWAELHCHSSYSFLDGASSPAELVAEAARCGLEALAITDHNGMYGVPQFAQAAAKLADETGVTLGTVFGAS
;
A
#
# COMPACT_ATOMS: atom_id res chain seq x y z
N MET A 1 5.04 -32.71 17.86
CA MET A 1 5.13 -32.95 16.41
C MET A 1 5.99 -31.86 15.82
N GLY A 2 7.20 -32.20 15.36
CA GLY A 2 8.06 -31.25 14.66
C GLY A 2 7.56 -31.09 13.23
N TRP A 3 7.58 -29.88 12.73
CA TRP A 3 7.37 -29.61 11.31
C TRP A 3 8.68 -29.98 10.59
N ASP A 4 8.68 -31.08 9.88
CA ASP A 4 9.82 -31.45 9.04
C ASP A 4 9.67 -30.76 7.67
N ASN A 5 10.54 -29.80 7.41
CA ASN A 5 10.64 -29.23 6.07
C ASN A 5 11.00 -30.34 5.07
N PRO A 6 10.30 -30.46 3.94
CA PRO A 6 10.65 -31.43 2.91
C PRO A 6 12.11 -31.18 2.45
N PRO A 7 12.92 -32.24 2.24
CA PRO A 7 14.32 -32.12 1.85
C PRO A 7 14.46 -31.72 0.37
N VAL A 8 13.73 -30.70 -0.06
CA VAL A 8 13.80 -30.17 -1.42
C VAL A 8 14.18 -28.70 -1.38
N PRO A 9 15.06 -28.25 -2.29
CA PRO A 9 15.39 -26.84 -2.41
C PRO A 9 14.12 -26.01 -2.66
N TRP A 10 14.08 -24.79 -2.11
CA TRP A 10 12.94 -23.90 -2.26
C TRP A 10 12.48 -23.70 -3.72
N ARG A 11 13.42 -23.61 -4.66
CA ARG A 11 13.13 -23.50 -6.11
C ARG A 11 12.34 -24.72 -6.63
N GLU A 12 12.70 -25.92 -6.18
CA GLU A 12 12.01 -27.14 -6.57
C GLU A 12 10.61 -27.23 -5.96
N LEU A 13 10.46 -26.80 -4.71
CA LEU A 13 9.18 -26.71 -4.04
C LEU A 13 8.27 -25.70 -4.76
N GLN A 14 8.79 -24.53 -5.08
CA GLN A 14 8.07 -23.49 -5.81
C GLN A 14 7.64 -23.97 -7.20
N ARG A 15 8.48 -24.71 -7.91
CA ARG A 15 8.14 -25.33 -9.20
C ARG A 15 7.02 -26.35 -9.09
N ARG A 16 7.00 -27.14 -8.01
CA ARG A 16 5.95 -28.15 -7.77
C ARG A 16 4.62 -27.52 -7.35
N LEU A 17 4.67 -26.40 -6.66
CA LEU A 17 3.49 -25.66 -6.21
C LEU A 17 2.93 -24.72 -7.28
N SER A 18 3.71 -24.33 -8.29
CA SER A 18 3.22 -23.56 -9.42
C SER A 18 2.43 -24.48 -10.34
N TRP A 19 1.15 -24.41 -10.27
CA TRP A 19 0.16 -25.23 -10.98
C TRP A 19 0.41 -25.27 -12.50
N GLY A 20 1.27 -26.16 -12.95
CA GLY A 20 1.32 -26.63 -14.32
C GLY A 20 1.84 -25.69 -15.41
N THR A 21 2.39 -24.56 -15.11
CA THR A 21 3.17 -23.78 -16.07
C THR A 21 4.59 -24.32 -16.06
N GLY A 22 4.83 -25.37 -16.83
CA GLY A 22 6.08 -26.14 -16.87
C GLY A 22 7.30 -25.40 -17.43
N GLU A 23 7.32 -24.10 -17.42
CA GLU A 23 8.50 -23.34 -17.76
C GLU A 23 9.28 -22.98 -16.48
N PRO A 24 10.61 -23.25 -16.46
CA PRO A 24 11.45 -22.73 -15.40
C PRO A 24 11.29 -21.21 -15.41
N ALA A 25 10.93 -20.64 -14.25
CA ALA A 25 11.03 -19.19 -14.07
C ALA A 25 12.45 -18.80 -14.48
N GLN A 26 12.59 -18.19 -15.64
CA GLN A 26 13.82 -17.52 -15.99
C GLN A 26 14.07 -16.51 -14.90
N ASP A 27 15.33 -16.36 -14.48
CA ASP A 27 15.79 -15.35 -13.53
C ASP A 27 15.57 -13.93 -14.12
N ALA A 28 14.37 -13.65 -14.59
CA ALA A 28 13.96 -12.32 -14.97
C ALA A 28 13.85 -11.54 -13.67
N GLU A 29 14.74 -10.59 -13.50
CA GLU A 29 14.58 -9.52 -12.52
C GLU A 29 13.13 -9.04 -12.63
N PRO A 30 12.38 -8.95 -11.51
CA PRO A 30 10.99 -8.54 -11.59
C PRO A 30 10.94 -7.18 -12.26
N GLU A 31 10.31 -7.12 -13.42
CA GLU A 31 10.06 -5.86 -14.12
C GLU A 31 9.49 -4.87 -13.11
N PRO A 32 10.06 -3.67 -12.99
CA PRO A 32 9.53 -2.67 -12.08
C PRO A 32 8.08 -2.43 -12.46
N ARG A 33 7.17 -2.75 -11.54
CA ARG A 33 5.75 -2.49 -11.76
C ARG A 33 5.59 -1.02 -12.14
N PRO A 34 4.86 -0.71 -13.21
CA PRO A 34 4.64 0.67 -13.60
C PRO A 34 4.04 1.41 -12.40
N VAL A 35 4.76 2.38 -11.88
CA VAL A 35 4.23 3.29 -10.86
C VAL A 35 3.16 4.10 -11.58
N ILE A 36 1.89 3.74 -11.37
CA ILE A 36 0.78 4.56 -11.84
C ILE A 36 0.84 5.84 -11.03
N ARG A 37 1.44 6.87 -11.61
CA ARG A 37 1.36 8.23 -11.06
C ARG A 37 -0.04 8.74 -11.38
N LEU A 38 -0.94 8.62 -10.41
CA LEU A 38 -2.23 9.30 -10.52
C LEU A 38 -1.94 10.81 -10.56
N PRO A 39 -2.44 11.53 -11.57
CA PRO A 39 -2.32 12.98 -11.58
C PRO A 39 -3.08 13.50 -10.35
N VAL A 40 -2.35 14.08 -9.40
CA VAL A 40 -2.98 14.81 -8.29
C VAL A 40 -3.48 16.15 -8.88
N PRO A 41 -4.78 16.35 -9.01
CA PRO A 41 -5.28 17.63 -9.48
C PRO A 41 -4.86 18.72 -8.49
N ALA A 42 -4.42 19.86 -9.02
CA ALA A 42 -4.22 21.04 -8.19
C ALA A 42 -5.49 21.28 -7.38
N ARG A 43 -5.33 21.48 -6.05
CA ARG A 43 -6.47 21.80 -5.18
C ARG A 43 -7.20 22.99 -5.80
N THR A 44 -8.36 22.77 -6.38
CA THR A 44 -9.26 23.84 -6.70
C THR A 44 -9.72 24.41 -5.36
N SER A 45 -9.52 25.71 -5.17
CA SER A 45 -9.92 26.44 -3.97
C SER A 45 -11.46 26.55 -3.91
N SER A 46 -12.11 25.43 -3.71
CA SER A 46 -13.53 25.39 -3.36
C SER A 46 -13.63 25.71 -1.87
N PRO A 47 -14.60 26.53 -1.45
CA PRO A 47 -14.81 26.83 -0.02
C PRO A 47 -15.45 25.65 0.71
N SER A 48 -14.94 24.48 0.48
CA SER A 48 -15.33 23.26 1.20
C SER A 48 -14.71 23.29 2.59
N PRO A 49 -15.47 22.98 3.64
CA PRO A 49 -14.87 22.87 4.97
C PRO A 49 -13.76 21.83 4.99
N PRO A 50 -12.76 22.03 5.84
CA PRO A 50 -11.67 21.04 5.99
C PRO A 50 -12.26 19.70 6.38
N TRP A 51 -11.81 18.62 5.71
CA TRP A 51 -12.30 17.27 5.94
C TRP A 51 -11.13 16.32 6.23
N ALA A 52 -11.31 15.45 7.19
CA ALA A 52 -10.37 14.39 7.51
C ALA A 52 -11.09 13.03 7.56
N GLU A 53 -10.49 11.99 6.99
CA GLU A 53 -10.92 10.62 7.17
C GLU A 53 -10.16 9.99 8.33
N LEU A 54 -10.88 9.53 9.35
CA LEU A 54 -10.30 9.05 10.59
C LEU A 54 -10.37 7.53 10.76
N HIS A 55 -10.90 6.80 9.79
CA HIS A 55 -11.01 5.35 9.83
C HIS A 55 -10.82 4.77 8.43
N CYS A 56 -9.61 4.32 8.12
CA CYS A 56 -9.29 3.79 6.81
C CYS A 56 -8.40 2.55 6.93
N HIS A 57 -8.75 1.50 6.20
CA HIS A 57 -8.00 0.25 6.14
C HIS A 57 -7.23 0.14 4.84
N SER A 58 -5.97 -0.26 4.93
CA SER A 58 -5.14 -0.56 3.77
C SER A 58 -5.21 -2.06 3.41
N SER A 59 -4.49 -2.43 2.36
CA SER A 59 -4.32 -3.83 1.95
C SER A 59 -3.66 -4.72 3.01
N TYR A 60 -3.14 -4.16 4.09
CA TYR A 60 -2.66 -4.91 5.26
C TYR A 60 -3.81 -5.39 6.16
N SER A 61 -5.00 -4.84 6.00
CA SER A 61 -6.23 -5.37 6.60
C SER A 61 -6.80 -6.44 5.68
N PHE A 62 -6.32 -7.67 5.83
CA PHE A 62 -6.63 -8.78 4.94
C PHE A 62 -8.14 -9.03 4.84
N LEU A 63 -8.65 -9.15 3.62
CA LEU A 63 -10.07 -9.29 3.25
C LEU A 63 -10.95 -8.05 3.50
N ASP A 64 -10.40 -6.96 4.01
CA ASP A 64 -11.15 -5.74 4.29
C ASP A 64 -10.63 -4.55 3.48
N GLY A 65 -9.33 -4.31 3.48
CA GLY A 65 -8.69 -3.27 2.68
C GLY A 65 -8.10 -3.81 1.38
N ALA A 66 -8.27 -3.07 0.28
CA ALA A 66 -7.76 -3.44 -1.04
C ALA A 66 -6.62 -2.54 -1.53
N SER A 67 -6.63 -1.26 -1.12
CA SER A 67 -5.66 -0.27 -1.58
C SER A 67 -4.39 -0.28 -0.74
N SER A 68 -3.27 -0.09 -1.41
CA SER A 68 -2.00 0.10 -0.71
C SER A 68 -1.97 1.43 0.06
N PRO A 69 -1.15 1.57 1.11
CA PRO A 69 -1.01 2.83 1.82
C PRO A 69 -0.67 4.03 0.91
N ALA A 70 0.13 3.80 -0.13
CA ALA A 70 0.50 4.85 -1.09
C ALA A 70 -0.68 5.29 -1.97
N GLU A 71 -1.53 4.36 -2.39
CA GLU A 71 -2.75 4.67 -3.15
C GLU A 71 -3.74 5.46 -2.29
N LEU A 72 -3.88 5.11 -1.01
CA LEU A 72 -4.73 5.85 -0.07
C LEU A 72 -4.27 7.29 0.11
N VAL A 73 -2.97 7.53 0.23
CA VAL A 73 -2.39 8.88 0.32
C VAL A 73 -2.67 9.68 -0.96
N ALA A 74 -2.47 9.07 -2.13
CA ALA A 74 -2.72 9.73 -3.40
C ALA A 74 -4.21 10.10 -3.56
N GLU A 75 -5.10 9.20 -3.18
CA GLU A 75 -6.54 9.43 -3.27
C GLU A 75 -7.01 10.49 -2.26
N ALA A 76 -6.49 10.47 -1.03
CA ALA A 76 -6.76 11.50 -0.02
C ALA A 76 -6.38 12.90 -0.54
N ALA A 77 -5.21 13.01 -1.17
CA ALA A 77 -4.78 14.25 -1.79
C ALA A 77 -5.67 14.67 -2.96
N ARG A 78 -6.09 13.71 -3.80
CA ARG A 78 -7.02 13.96 -4.91
C ARG A 78 -8.37 14.47 -4.42
N CYS A 79 -8.89 13.89 -3.33
CA CYS A 79 -10.13 14.31 -2.69
C CYS A 79 -10.00 15.62 -1.90
N GLY A 80 -8.79 16.14 -1.73
CA GLY A 80 -8.55 17.37 -0.99
C GLY A 80 -8.69 17.21 0.52
N LEU A 81 -8.50 16.00 1.05
CA LEU A 81 -8.49 15.77 2.50
C LEU A 81 -7.33 16.52 3.16
N GLU A 82 -7.56 17.04 4.35
CA GLU A 82 -6.51 17.66 5.16
C GLU A 82 -5.73 16.64 5.99
N ALA A 83 -6.38 15.55 6.37
CA ALA A 83 -5.75 14.46 7.10
C ALA A 83 -6.38 13.12 6.74
N LEU A 84 -5.58 12.06 6.89
CA LEU A 84 -6.00 10.68 6.74
C LEU A 84 -5.46 9.84 7.89
N ALA A 85 -6.33 9.06 8.51
CA ALA A 85 -5.93 8.04 9.46
C ALA A 85 -5.83 6.68 8.77
N ILE A 86 -4.77 5.92 9.06
CA ILE A 86 -4.68 4.50 8.75
C ILE A 86 -4.90 3.71 10.04
N THR A 87 -5.88 2.79 10.01
CA THR A 87 -6.33 2.02 11.18
C THR A 87 -6.46 0.54 10.81
N ASP A 88 -5.36 -0.06 10.37
CA ASP A 88 -5.35 -1.47 9.96
C ASP A 88 -5.67 -2.42 11.11
N HIS A 89 -6.26 -3.57 10.78
CA HIS A 89 -6.58 -4.61 11.75
C HIS A 89 -5.32 -5.24 12.36
N ASN A 90 -5.37 -5.39 13.68
CA ASN A 90 -4.39 -6.14 14.47
C ASN A 90 -2.93 -5.67 14.34
N GLY A 91 -2.68 -4.45 13.90
CA GLY A 91 -1.31 -3.94 13.84
C GLY A 91 -1.12 -2.68 13.04
N MET A 92 0.12 -2.23 12.98
CA MET A 92 0.56 -1.01 12.30
C MET A 92 1.47 -1.30 11.10
N TYR A 93 1.24 -2.40 10.40
CA TYR A 93 2.12 -2.88 9.33
C TYR A 93 2.18 -1.94 8.12
N GLY A 94 1.08 -1.26 7.82
CA GLY A 94 1.00 -0.27 6.74
C GLY A 94 1.61 1.10 7.08
N VAL A 95 1.81 1.40 8.36
CA VAL A 95 2.23 2.74 8.83
C VAL A 95 3.54 3.24 8.24
N PRO A 96 4.62 2.45 8.15
CA PRO A 96 5.86 2.94 7.54
C PRO A 96 5.70 3.36 6.08
N GLN A 97 4.98 2.57 5.29
CA GLN A 97 4.72 2.90 3.89
C GLN A 97 3.80 4.10 3.74
N PHE A 98 2.80 4.22 4.60
CA PHE A 98 1.89 5.35 4.64
C PHE A 98 2.63 6.66 4.96
N ALA A 99 3.47 6.68 5.98
CA ALA A 99 4.26 7.84 6.36
C ALA A 99 5.24 8.25 5.25
N GLN A 100 5.92 7.29 4.61
CA GLN A 100 6.81 7.55 3.48
C GLN A 100 6.05 8.11 2.27
N ALA A 101 4.87 7.58 1.98
CA ALA A 101 4.05 8.07 0.87
C ALA A 101 3.57 9.51 1.11
N ALA A 102 3.17 9.85 2.34
CA ALA A 102 2.76 11.20 2.71
C ALA A 102 3.93 12.20 2.63
N ALA A 103 5.12 11.81 3.10
CA ALA A 103 6.32 12.63 2.99
C ALA A 103 6.69 12.87 1.51
N LYS A 104 6.66 11.82 0.70
CA LYS A 104 6.94 11.92 -0.73
C LYS A 104 5.93 12.81 -1.45
N LEU A 105 4.65 12.73 -1.11
CA LEU A 105 3.63 13.62 -1.66
C LEU A 105 3.96 15.09 -1.35
N ALA A 106 4.33 15.39 -0.11
CA ALA A 106 4.70 16.74 0.29
C ALA A 106 5.93 17.27 -0.49
N ASP A 107 6.95 16.44 -0.69
CA ASP A 107 8.16 16.78 -1.41
C ASP A 107 7.89 17.03 -2.91
N GLU A 108 7.04 16.21 -3.53
CA GLU A 108 6.77 16.26 -4.97
C GLU A 108 5.74 17.34 -5.35
N THR A 109 4.76 17.61 -4.50
CA THR A 109 3.61 18.47 -4.83
C THR A 109 3.48 19.70 -3.95
N GLY A 110 4.18 19.77 -2.82
CA GLY A 110 3.99 20.81 -1.80
C GLY A 110 2.69 20.66 -0.99
N VAL A 111 1.90 19.63 -1.26
CA VAL A 111 0.66 19.34 -0.52
C VAL A 111 0.99 18.53 0.74
N THR A 112 0.71 19.10 1.90
CA THR A 112 0.89 18.40 3.17
C THR A 112 -0.41 17.73 3.58
N LEU A 113 -0.37 16.41 3.73
CA LEU A 113 -1.47 15.61 4.28
C LEU A 113 -1.17 15.29 5.74
N GLY A 114 -2.06 15.67 6.65
CA GLY A 114 -1.99 15.25 8.05
C GLY A 114 -2.11 13.74 8.17
N THR A 115 -1.23 13.10 8.94
CA THR A 115 -1.23 11.64 9.11
C THR A 115 -1.57 11.25 10.54
N VAL A 116 -2.50 10.32 10.69
CA VAL A 116 -2.88 9.74 11.98
C VAL A 116 -2.69 8.23 11.89
N PHE A 117 -2.15 7.63 12.94
CA PHE A 117 -1.84 6.21 12.99
C PHE A 117 -2.63 5.56 14.11
N GLY A 118 -3.26 4.44 13.80
CA GLY A 118 -4.03 3.65 14.74
C GLY A 118 -4.01 2.16 14.35
N ALA A 119 -4.64 1.37 15.18
CA ALA A 119 -4.95 -0.02 14.91
C ALA A 119 -6.36 -0.32 15.43
N SER A 120 -7.06 -1.17 14.73
CA SER A 120 -8.40 -1.60 15.12
C SER A 120 -8.49 -3.11 15.36
#